data_7885557a7ae11a406137f8b64c563b03
#
_entry.id   7885557a7ae11a406137f8b64c563b03
#
_cell.length_a   1.000
_cell.length_b   1.000
_cell.length_c   1.000
_cell.angle_alpha   90.00
_cell.angle_beta   90.00
_cell.angle_gamma   90.00
#
_symmetry.space_group_name_H-M   'P 1'
#
loop_
_entity.id
_entity.type
_entity.pdbx_description
1 polymer ?
#
loop_
_entity_poly.entity_id
_entity_poly.type
_entity_poly.pdbx_seq_one_letter_code
_entity_poly.pdbx_strand_id
1 'polypeptide(L)'
;MGTVDITYIHCIMLIFDIGANIGAWALANSSSDTTIVSVEASPSTFAKLAHNVKSEKKIIPLHFAISCSDVSNITFYHCISTPTISTLDKDWLSSPESRFGIYKNSIKEIVVPTRTLDSLIAEYGVPDLLKIDVEGAEDQVLRSLHCRVPVLCFEWAAEWKDKNLTCISLLSSLGYTEFDIQYEDNYKYRPSAFTKSADDIRICLNNAIPKKDWGMIWAK
;
A
#
# COMPACT_ATOMS: atom_id res chain seq x y z
N MET A 1 -41.24 31.16 -9.83
CA MET A 1 -40.13 30.84 -8.92
C MET A 1 -39.75 29.40 -9.22
N GLY A 2 -38.69 29.21 -10.03
CA GLY A 2 -38.19 27.87 -10.37
C GLY A 2 -37.32 27.35 -9.23
N THR A 3 -37.65 26.19 -8.73
CA THR A 3 -36.81 25.40 -7.82
C THR A 3 -35.57 24.96 -8.58
N VAL A 4 -34.39 25.43 -8.16
CA VAL A 4 -33.12 24.90 -8.63
C VAL A 4 -32.96 23.51 -8.00
N ASP A 5 -33.13 22.45 -8.80
CA ASP A 5 -32.75 21.10 -8.40
C ASP A 5 -31.22 21.09 -8.20
N ILE A 6 -30.81 21.08 -6.94
CA ILE A 6 -29.43 20.78 -6.57
C ILE A 6 -29.23 19.28 -6.79
N THR A 7 -28.83 18.92 -8.00
CA THR A 7 -28.31 17.57 -8.26
C THR A 7 -27.11 17.36 -7.34
N TYR A 8 -27.25 16.53 -6.32
CA TYR A 8 -26.17 16.00 -5.52
C TYR A 8 -25.22 15.26 -6.47
N ILE A 9 -24.10 15.88 -6.79
CA ILE A 9 -23.00 15.17 -7.46
C ILE A 9 -22.51 14.14 -6.44
N HIS A 10 -22.88 12.89 -6.64
CA HIS A 10 -22.33 11.78 -5.88
C HIS A 10 -20.84 11.68 -6.23
N CYS A 11 -19.99 12.17 -5.34
CA CYS A 11 -18.54 12.12 -5.53
C CYS A 11 -18.10 10.67 -5.29
N ILE A 12 -17.74 9.96 -6.35
CA ILE A 12 -17.20 8.61 -6.26
C ILE A 12 -15.80 8.71 -5.69
N MET A 13 -15.54 8.06 -4.56
CA MET A 13 -14.21 7.96 -3.95
C MET A 13 -13.33 7.03 -4.79
N LEU A 14 -12.18 7.51 -5.24
CA LEU A 14 -11.15 6.71 -5.89
C LEU A 14 -10.13 6.23 -4.84
N ILE A 15 -9.87 4.93 -4.82
CA ILE A 15 -8.91 4.32 -3.90
C ILE A 15 -7.88 3.54 -4.71
N PHE A 16 -6.60 3.70 -4.35
CA PHE A 16 -5.55 2.79 -4.81
C PHE A 16 -5.16 1.86 -3.67
N ASP A 17 -5.23 0.55 -3.92
CA ASP A 17 -4.83 -0.54 -3.02
C ASP A 17 -3.60 -1.22 -3.62
N ILE A 18 -2.40 -0.77 -3.22
CA ILE A 18 -1.12 -1.27 -3.70
C ILE A 18 -0.65 -2.40 -2.78
N GLY A 19 -0.40 -3.59 -3.36
CA GLY A 19 -0.24 -4.82 -2.60
C GLY A 19 -1.61 -5.38 -2.19
N ALA A 20 -2.52 -5.50 -3.16
CA ALA A 20 -3.91 -5.87 -2.90
C ALA A 20 -4.08 -7.32 -2.44
N ASN A 21 -3.03 -8.14 -2.52
CA ASN A 21 -3.05 -9.53 -2.14
C ASN A 21 -4.21 -10.27 -2.82
N ILE A 22 -5.00 -11.06 -2.11
CA ILE A 22 -6.18 -11.77 -2.65
C ILE A 22 -7.45 -10.90 -2.71
N GLY A 23 -7.34 -9.59 -2.42
CA GLY A 23 -8.43 -8.61 -2.50
C GLY A 23 -9.29 -8.47 -1.25
N ALA A 24 -8.87 -9.03 -0.11
CA ALA A 24 -9.67 -9.01 1.11
C ALA A 24 -9.92 -7.57 1.62
N TRP A 25 -8.88 -6.71 1.58
CA TRP A 25 -9.00 -5.30 1.95
C TRP A 25 -9.92 -4.54 0.99
N ALA A 26 -9.75 -4.73 -0.32
CA ALA A 26 -10.58 -4.09 -1.33
C ALA A 26 -12.06 -4.47 -1.17
N LEU A 27 -12.36 -5.75 -0.98
CA LEU A 27 -13.73 -6.24 -0.74
C LEU A 27 -14.35 -5.65 0.54
N ALA A 28 -13.57 -5.55 1.62
CA ALA A 28 -14.03 -4.96 2.88
C ALA A 28 -14.34 -3.46 2.76
N ASN A 29 -13.72 -2.75 1.79
CA ASN A 29 -13.86 -1.31 1.58
C ASN A 29 -14.68 -0.95 0.33
N SER A 30 -15.19 -1.93 -0.41
CA SER A 30 -16.05 -1.71 -1.57
C SER A 30 -17.43 -1.20 -1.15
N SER A 31 -17.94 -0.24 -1.91
CA SER A 31 -19.31 0.31 -1.78
C SER A 31 -19.82 0.81 -3.13
N SER A 32 -21.08 1.24 -3.19
CA SER A 32 -21.67 1.89 -4.38
C SER A 32 -20.91 3.14 -4.81
N ASP A 33 -20.22 3.79 -3.88
CA ASP A 33 -19.62 5.12 -4.06
C ASP A 33 -18.10 5.07 -4.06
N THR A 34 -17.50 3.85 -4.19
CA THR A 34 -16.04 3.68 -4.28
C THR A 34 -15.65 3.01 -5.59
N THR A 35 -14.56 3.47 -6.19
CA THR A 35 -13.82 2.73 -7.22
C THR A 35 -12.45 2.40 -6.65
N ILE A 36 -12.04 1.13 -6.69
CA ILE A 36 -10.80 0.66 -6.10
C ILE A 36 -9.90 0.07 -7.20
N VAL A 37 -8.73 0.67 -7.41
CA VAL A 37 -7.68 0.13 -8.28
C VAL A 37 -6.76 -0.72 -7.42
N SER A 38 -6.85 -2.04 -7.60
CA SER A 38 -6.15 -3.04 -6.77
C SER A 38 -4.97 -3.63 -7.53
N VAL A 39 -3.76 -3.32 -7.09
CA VAL A 39 -2.50 -3.73 -7.74
C VAL A 39 -1.85 -4.85 -6.97
N GLU A 40 -1.53 -5.96 -7.66
CA GLU A 40 -0.86 -7.13 -7.09
C GLU A 40 0.22 -7.63 -8.04
N ALA A 41 1.45 -7.80 -7.53
CA ALA A 41 2.62 -8.16 -8.34
C ALA A 41 2.81 -9.68 -8.49
N SER A 42 2.44 -10.47 -7.47
CA SER A 42 2.58 -11.92 -7.51
C SER A 42 1.58 -12.56 -8.49
N PRO A 43 2.01 -13.28 -9.54
CA PRO A 43 1.08 -13.85 -10.52
C PRO A 43 0.05 -14.80 -9.92
N SER A 44 0.45 -15.64 -8.95
CA SER A 44 -0.44 -16.59 -8.31
C SER A 44 -1.44 -15.93 -7.36
N THR A 45 -1.03 -14.85 -6.69
CA THR A 45 -1.88 -14.06 -5.80
C THR A 45 -2.83 -13.20 -6.61
N PHE A 46 -2.34 -12.58 -7.69
CA PHE A 46 -3.17 -11.84 -8.64
C PHE A 46 -4.30 -12.70 -9.26
N ALA A 47 -4.00 -13.95 -9.63
CA ALA A 47 -5.04 -14.84 -10.15
C ALA A 47 -6.18 -15.05 -9.13
N LYS A 48 -5.85 -15.13 -7.84
CA LYS A 48 -6.84 -15.21 -6.75
C LYS A 48 -7.59 -13.88 -6.56
N LEU A 49 -6.87 -12.75 -6.58
CA LEU A 49 -7.47 -11.41 -6.55
C LEU A 49 -8.52 -11.27 -7.65
N ALA A 50 -8.14 -11.47 -8.91
CA ALA A 50 -9.03 -11.34 -10.06
C ALA A 50 -10.26 -12.27 -9.95
N HIS A 51 -10.09 -13.49 -9.43
CA HIS A 51 -11.20 -14.41 -9.17
C HIS A 51 -12.14 -13.90 -8.08
N ASN A 52 -11.59 -13.44 -6.96
CA ASN A 52 -12.36 -13.02 -5.78
C ASN A 52 -13.20 -11.76 -6.05
N VAL A 53 -12.64 -10.81 -6.83
CA VAL A 53 -13.33 -9.54 -7.13
C VAL A 53 -14.14 -9.53 -8.42
N LYS A 54 -14.25 -10.65 -9.14
CA LYS A 54 -14.89 -10.72 -10.46
C LYS A 54 -16.33 -10.22 -10.53
N SER A 55 -17.07 -10.26 -9.42
CA SER A 55 -18.45 -9.75 -9.31
C SER A 55 -18.52 -8.28 -8.93
N GLU A 56 -17.41 -7.70 -8.44
CA GLU A 56 -17.31 -6.33 -7.94
C GLU A 56 -16.84 -5.40 -9.05
N LYS A 57 -17.78 -4.90 -9.87
CA LYS A 57 -17.48 -4.06 -11.06
C LYS A 57 -16.67 -2.80 -10.77
N LYS A 58 -16.62 -2.35 -9.53
CA LYS A 58 -15.89 -1.17 -9.07
C LYS A 58 -14.51 -1.48 -8.49
N ILE A 59 -14.11 -2.74 -8.44
CA ILE A 59 -12.75 -3.14 -8.12
C ILE A 59 -12.05 -3.52 -9.42
N ILE A 60 -10.96 -2.82 -9.74
CA ILE A 60 -10.16 -2.97 -10.96
C ILE A 60 -8.86 -3.68 -10.59
N PRO A 61 -8.74 -5.01 -10.78
CA PRO A 61 -7.51 -5.73 -10.49
C PRO A 61 -6.46 -5.51 -11.59
N LEU A 62 -5.22 -5.18 -11.20
CA LEU A 62 -4.10 -4.93 -12.09
C LEU A 62 -2.88 -5.77 -11.68
N HIS A 63 -2.19 -6.35 -12.69
CA HIS A 63 -1.07 -7.26 -12.46
C HIS A 63 0.27 -6.60 -12.82
N PHE A 64 0.89 -5.94 -11.87
CA PHE A 64 2.25 -5.41 -11.93
C PHE A 64 2.74 -5.01 -10.54
N ALA A 65 4.05 -4.77 -10.39
CA ALA A 65 4.61 -4.14 -9.21
C ALA A 65 4.60 -2.61 -9.36
N ILE A 66 4.55 -1.88 -8.24
CA ILE A 66 4.87 -0.45 -8.21
C ILE A 66 6.31 -0.28 -7.75
N SER A 67 7.09 0.51 -8.49
CA SER A 67 8.50 0.80 -8.19
C SER A 67 8.86 2.21 -8.65
N CYS A 68 9.94 2.77 -8.11
CA CYS A 68 10.52 4.04 -8.55
C CYS A 68 11.35 3.92 -9.84
N SER A 69 11.47 2.72 -10.41
CA SER A 69 12.27 2.46 -11.59
C SER A 69 11.43 2.58 -12.86
N ASP A 70 11.94 3.31 -13.86
CA ASP A 70 11.32 3.46 -15.20
C ASP A 70 11.51 2.23 -16.10
N VAL A 71 11.93 1.10 -15.52
CA VAL A 71 12.06 -0.16 -16.25
C VAL A 71 10.70 -0.84 -16.42
N SER A 72 10.50 -1.50 -17.56
CA SER A 72 9.23 -2.19 -17.84
C SER A 72 9.02 -3.46 -17.00
N ASN A 73 10.10 -4.03 -16.46
CA ASN A 73 10.07 -5.26 -15.67
C ASN A 73 11.09 -5.20 -14.54
N ILE A 74 10.78 -5.85 -13.42
CA ILE A 74 11.64 -5.89 -12.23
C ILE A 74 11.73 -7.31 -11.66
N THR A 75 12.83 -7.63 -10.98
CA THR A 75 12.93 -8.86 -10.18
C THR A 75 12.05 -8.77 -8.96
N PHE A 76 11.23 -9.80 -8.77
CA PHE A 76 10.30 -9.94 -7.66
C PHE A 76 10.59 -11.25 -6.92
N TYR A 77 10.65 -11.19 -5.61
CA TYR A 77 10.98 -12.32 -4.73
C TYR A 77 9.69 -13.01 -4.30
N HIS A 78 9.32 -14.04 -5.04
CA HIS A 78 8.11 -14.80 -4.81
C HIS A 78 8.34 -15.88 -3.74
N CYS A 79 7.60 -15.82 -2.64
CA CYS A 79 7.60 -16.84 -1.61
C CYS A 79 6.67 -17.99 -2.01
N ILE A 80 7.23 -19.15 -2.38
CA ILE A 80 6.44 -20.29 -2.91
C ILE A 80 5.48 -20.83 -1.84
N SER A 81 5.94 -20.97 -0.59
CA SER A 81 5.14 -21.54 0.49
C SER A 81 4.08 -20.59 1.04
N THR A 82 4.30 -19.27 0.92
CA THR A 82 3.40 -18.24 1.42
C THR A 82 3.40 -17.06 0.46
N PRO A 83 2.72 -17.15 -0.70
CA PRO A 83 2.78 -16.13 -1.76
C PRO A 83 2.37 -14.72 -1.33
N THR A 84 1.62 -14.60 -0.25
CA THR A 84 1.09 -13.33 0.29
C THR A 84 2.16 -12.39 0.84
N ILE A 85 3.34 -12.93 1.22
CA ILE A 85 4.48 -12.16 1.73
C ILE A 85 5.56 -11.90 0.68
N SER A 86 5.24 -12.15 -0.60
CA SER A 86 6.16 -11.90 -1.73
C SER A 86 6.39 -10.40 -1.93
N THR A 87 7.62 -10.01 -2.30
CA THR A 87 8.07 -8.62 -2.21
C THR A 87 9.11 -8.25 -3.27
N LEU A 88 9.38 -6.95 -3.43
CA LEU A 88 10.55 -6.44 -4.14
C LEU A 88 11.82 -6.42 -3.26
N ASP A 89 11.68 -6.62 -1.95
CA ASP A 89 12.80 -6.62 -1.00
C ASP A 89 13.20 -8.04 -0.58
N LYS A 90 14.33 -8.52 -1.11
CA LYS A 90 14.84 -9.85 -0.78
C LYS A 90 15.08 -10.04 0.72
N ASP A 91 15.57 -9.01 1.39
CA ASP A 91 15.94 -9.09 2.81
C ASP A 91 14.72 -9.28 3.71
N TRP A 92 13.53 -8.82 3.29
CA TRP A 92 12.27 -9.10 3.96
C TRP A 92 12.01 -10.61 4.13
N LEU A 93 12.40 -11.42 3.15
CA LEU A 93 12.22 -12.87 3.16
C LEU A 93 13.44 -13.65 3.61
N SER A 94 14.63 -13.06 3.66
CA SER A 94 15.89 -13.78 3.84
C SER A 94 16.70 -13.34 5.05
N SER A 95 16.53 -12.13 5.56
CA SER A 95 17.28 -11.62 6.71
C SER A 95 16.85 -12.31 8.01
N PRO A 96 17.81 -12.66 8.89
CA PRO A 96 17.50 -13.16 10.23
C PRO A 96 16.76 -12.16 11.11
N GLU A 97 16.89 -10.86 10.81
CA GLU A 97 16.19 -9.77 11.51
C GLU A 97 14.71 -9.72 11.15
N SER A 98 14.33 -10.18 9.95
CA SER A 98 12.94 -10.23 9.52
C SER A 98 12.15 -11.32 10.23
N ARG A 99 10.88 -11.04 10.54
CA ARG A 99 9.90 -12.05 11.00
C ARG A 99 9.68 -13.14 9.96
N PHE A 100 9.91 -12.85 8.68
CA PHE A 100 9.75 -13.78 7.56
C PHE A 100 11.04 -14.44 7.09
N GLY A 101 12.19 -14.19 7.75
CA GLY A 101 13.48 -14.79 7.42
C GLY A 101 13.52 -16.33 7.47
N ILE A 102 12.54 -16.97 8.11
CA ILE A 102 12.35 -18.43 8.09
C ILE A 102 12.02 -18.96 6.70
N TYR A 103 11.49 -18.12 5.80
CA TYR A 103 11.09 -18.50 4.44
C TYR A 103 12.21 -18.38 3.40
N LYS A 104 13.45 -18.05 3.79
CA LYS A 104 14.61 -17.86 2.90
C LYS A 104 14.83 -18.97 1.88
N ASN A 105 14.49 -20.21 2.20
CA ASN A 105 14.63 -21.38 1.33
C ASN A 105 13.40 -21.59 0.41
N SER A 106 12.37 -20.76 0.53
CA SER A 106 11.15 -20.81 -0.27
C SER A 106 11.05 -19.66 -1.28
N ILE A 107 12.14 -18.93 -1.48
CA ILE A 107 12.18 -17.78 -2.39
C ILE A 107 12.49 -18.23 -3.81
N LYS A 108 11.68 -17.78 -4.75
CA LYS A 108 11.95 -17.88 -6.18
C LYS A 108 11.99 -16.48 -6.79
N GLU A 109 13.08 -16.15 -7.47
CA GLU A 109 13.17 -14.93 -8.25
C GLU A 109 12.34 -15.09 -9.53
N ILE A 110 11.43 -14.16 -9.77
CA ILE A 110 10.63 -14.06 -10.98
C ILE A 110 10.70 -12.64 -11.52
N VAL A 111 10.38 -12.48 -12.80
CA VAL A 111 10.29 -11.15 -13.43
C VAL A 111 8.83 -10.78 -13.55
N VAL A 112 8.48 -9.58 -13.08
CA VAL A 112 7.12 -9.04 -13.14
C VAL A 112 7.12 -7.67 -13.84
N PRO A 113 6.03 -7.29 -14.54
CA PRO A 113 5.91 -5.94 -15.07
C PRO A 113 5.87 -4.93 -13.93
N THR A 114 6.34 -3.70 -14.20
CA THR A 114 6.35 -2.63 -13.21
C THR A 114 5.83 -1.32 -13.78
N ARG A 115 5.27 -0.50 -12.90
CA ARG A 115 4.80 0.87 -13.15
C ARG A 115 5.16 1.77 -11.96
N THR A 116 5.06 3.08 -12.16
CA THR A 116 5.18 4.09 -11.09
C THR A 116 3.79 4.49 -10.57
N LEU A 117 3.70 5.01 -9.33
CA LEU A 117 2.45 5.61 -8.83
C LEU A 117 2.00 6.78 -9.70
N ASP A 118 2.94 7.61 -10.17
CA ASP A 118 2.60 8.72 -11.05
C ASP A 118 1.96 8.28 -12.36
N SER A 119 2.41 7.14 -12.94
CA SER A 119 1.80 6.59 -14.14
C SER A 119 0.38 6.08 -13.88
N LEU A 120 0.12 5.54 -12.69
CA LEU A 120 -1.20 5.09 -12.28
C LEU A 120 -2.13 6.28 -12.05
N ILE A 121 -1.62 7.34 -11.40
CA ILE A 121 -2.34 8.61 -11.22
C ILE A 121 -2.66 9.27 -12.55
N ALA A 122 -1.74 9.25 -13.52
CA ALA A 122 -1.99 9.79 -14.85
C ALA A 122 -3.12 9.05 -15.59
N GLU A 123 -3.31 7.75 -15.34
CA GLU A 123 -4.33 6.93 -15.98
C GLU A 123 -5.70 7.01 -15.29
N TYR A 124 -5.72 6.94 -13.95
CA TYR A 124 -6.97 6.82 -13.17
C TYR A 124 -7.37 8.11 -12.42
N GLY A 125 -6.49 9.10 -12.33
CA GLY A 125 -6.67 10.29 -11.51
C GLY A 125 -6.00 10.15 -10.14
N VAL A 126 -5.93 11.29 -9.40
CA VAL A 126 -5.42 11.33 -8.03
C VAL A 126 -6.41 10.61 -7.11
N PRO A 127 -6.01 9.55 -6.39
CA PRO A 127 -6.91 8.86 -5.48
C PRO A 127 -7.23 9.70 -4.23
N ASP A 128 -8.41 9.50 -3.65
CA ASP A 128 -8.79 10.07 -2.36
C ASP A 128 -8.06 9.36 -1.21
N LEU A 129 -7.75 8.07 -1.40
CA LEU A 129 -7.00 7.23 -0.48
C LEU A 129 -6.00 6.35 -1.24
N LEU A 130 -4.75 6.37 -0.82
CA LEU A 130 -3.70 5.47 -1.28
C LEU A 130 -3.27 4.56 -0.12
N LYS A 131 -3.51 3.24 -0.24
CA LYS A 131 -2.95 2.23 0.65
C LYS A 131 -1.73 1.58 -0.02
N ILE A 132 -0.66 1.42 0.74
CA ILE A 132 0.57 0.74 0.32
C ILE A 132 0.90 -0.34 1.35
N ASP A 133 0.99 -1.60 0.88
CA ASP A 133 1.25 -2.76 1.72
C ASP A 133 1.92 -3.81 0.82
N VAL A 134 3.23 -3.66 0.65
CA VAL A 134 4.04 -4.39 -0.34
C VAL A 134 5.18 -5.18 0.30
N GLU A 135 5.00 -5.46 1.61
CA GLU A 135 5.86 -6.37 2.35
C GLU A 135 7.33 -5.91 2.36
N GLY A 136 7.58 -4.70 2.88
CA GLY A 136 8.91 -4.15 3.14
C GLY A 136 9.54 -3.36 2.00
N ALA A 137 8.80 -3.05 0.92
CA ALA A 137 9.25 -2.22 -0.20
C ALA A 137 8.48 -0.89 -0.32
N GLU A 138 7.83 -0.44 0.76
CA GLU A 138 7.00 0.77 0.81
C GLU A 138 7.77 2.04 0.43
N ASP A 139 9.03 2.14 0.84
CA ASP A 139 9.90 3.27 0.48
C ASP A 139 10.17 3.32 -1.04
N GLN A 140 10.29 2.18 -1.71
CA GLN A 140 10.46 2.12 -3.17
C GLN A 140 9.19 2.57 -3.89
N VAL A 141 8.02 2.17 -3.38
CA VAL A 141 6.73 2.62 -3.91
C VAL A 141 6.57 4.12 -3.72
N LEU A 142 6.82 4.65 -2.52
CA LEU A 142 6.68 6.08 -2.20
C LEU A 142 7.63 6.97 -3.00
N ARG A 143 8.84 6.49 -3.37
CA ARG A 143 9.76 7.23 -4.25
C ARG A 143 9.21 7.46 -5.67
N SER A 144 8.16 6.75 -6.07
CA SER A 144 7.48 6.92 -7.36
C SER A 144 6.28 7.86 -7.31
N LEU A 145 6.03 8.50 -6.15
CA LEU A 145 4.95 9.45 -5.91
C LEU A 145 5.52 10.87 -5.86
N HIS A 146 5.12 11.76 -6.78
CA HIS A 146 5.60 13.14 -6.86
C HIS A 146 4.48 14.17 -6.65
N CYS A 147 3.26 13.73 -6.35
CA CYS A 147 2.16 14.62 -5.98
C CYS A 147 1.52 14.17 -4.66
N ARG A 148 0.89 15.11 -3.96
CA ARG A 148 0.20 14.80 -2.70
C ARG A 148 -1.15 14.15 -2.99
N VAL A 149 -1.44 13.05 -2.28
CA VAL A 149 -2.74 12.38 -2.21
C VAL A 149 -3.45 12.86 -0.93
N PRO A 150 -4.77 13.08 -0.91
CA PRO A 150 -5.47 13.58 0.27
C PRO A 150 -5.23 12.76 1.55
N VAL A 151 -5.31 11.43 1.45
CA VAL A 151 -5.01 10.51 2.54
C VAL A 151 -4.17 9.35 2.01
N LEU A 152 -3.15 8.98 2.76
CA LEU A 152 -2.29 7.85 2.44
C LEU A 152 -2.08 7.00 3.69
N CYS A 153 -1.98 5.68 3.51
CA CYS A 153 -1.44 4.80 4.53
C CYS A 153 -0.46 3.80 3.94
N PHE A 154 0.55 3.42 4.74
CA PHE A 154 1.52 2.40 4.35
C PHE A 154 1.81 1.44 5.51
N GLU A 155 2.12 0.17 5.18
CA GLU A 155 2.52 -0.82 6.17
C GLU A 155 3.88 -0.46 6.77
N TRP A 156 4.03 -0.67 8.08
CA TRP A 156 5.29 -0.55 8.80
C TRP A 156 5.53 -1.78 9.66
N ALA A 157 6.79 -2.14 9.82
CA ALA A 157 7.23 -3.20 10.73
C ALA A 157 8.48 -2.74 11.50
N ALA A 158 8.53 -3.04 12.79
CA ALA A 158 9.58 -2.50 13.67
C ALA A 158 11.00 -2.97 13.28
N GLU A 159 11.14 -4.12 12.61
CA GLU A 159 12.41 -4.61 12.11
C GLU A 159 13.00 -3.79 10.95
N TRP A 160 12.18 -3.00 10.23
CA TRP A 160 12.60 -2.13 9.12
C TRP A 160 12.57 -0.64 9.47
N LYS A 161 12.97 -0.32 10.69
CA LYS A 161 12.94 1.05 11.20
C LYS A 161 13.49 2.09 10.23
N ASP A 162 14.65 1.86 9.64
CA ASP A 162 15.30 2.84 8.75
C ASP A 162 14.49 3.08 7.47
N LYS A 163 13.85 2.07 6.93
CA LYS A 163 12.93 2.20 5.78
C LYS A 163 11.68 2.98 6.17
N ASN A 164 11.09 2.66 7.32
CA ASN A 164 9.94 3.39 7.84
C ASN A 164 10.26 4.88 8.07
N LEU A 165 11.44 5.20 8.62
CA LEU A 165 11.91 6.57 8.79
C LEU A 165 12.13 7.28 7.43
N THR A 166 12.57 6.54 6.42
CA THR A 166 12.66 7.03 5.04
C THR A 166 11.28 7.36 4.49
N CYS A 167 10.28 6.48 4.68
CA CYS A 167 8.90 6.74 4.28
C CYS A 167 8.36 8.03 4.91
N ILE A 168 8.55 8.22 6.25
CA ILE A 168 8.14 9.46 6.93
C ILE A 168 8.83 10.70 6.33
N SER A 169 10.12 10.59 5.97
CA SER A 169 10.87 11.72 5.38
C SER A 169 10.35 12.05 3.97
N LEU A 170 10.05 11.04 3.15
CA LEU A 170 9.45 11.22 1.83
C LEU A 170 8.07 11.89 1.93
N LEU A 171 7.22 11.42 2.84
CA LEU A 171 5.90 12.01 3.06
C LEU A 171 5.99 13.45 3.56
N SER A 172 6.89 13.73 4.49
CA SER A 172 7.13 15.11 4.96
C SER A 172 7.57 16.03 3.82
N SER A 173 8.42 15.55 2.89
CA SER A 173 8.85 16.33 1.71
C SER A 173 7.72 16.59 0.71
N LEU A 174 6.70 15.73 0.68
CA LEU A 174 5.48 15.91 -0.11
C LEU A 174 4.43 16.80 0.60
N GLY A 175 4.74 17.31 1.79
CA GLY A 175 3.88 18.24 2.53
C GLY A 175 2.85 17.57 3.45
N TYR A 176 3.04 16.29 3.80
CA TYR A 176 2.25 15.66 4.86
C TYR A 176 2.74 16.13 6.22
N THR A 177 1.82 16.60 7.06
CA THR A 177 2.11 17.18 8.37
C THR A 177 1.37 16.51 9.52
N GLU A 178 0.30 15.82 9.21
CA GLU A 178 -0.59 15.17 10.17
C GLU A 178 -0.55 13.66 9.96
N PHE A 179 -0.31 12.93 11.04
CA PHE A 179 -0.14 11.48 11.02
C PHE A 179 -0.98 10.79 12.09
N ASP A 180 -1.19 9.48 11.89
CA ASP A 180 -1.65 8.54 12.92
C ASP A 180 -0.94 7.20 12.74
N ILE A 181 -0.91 6.37 13.79
CA ILE A 181 -0.31 5.05 13.77
C ILE A 181 -1.31 4.02 14.28
N GLN A 182 -1.52 3.02 13.46
CA GLN A 182 -2.32 1.82 13.76
C GLN A 182 -1.36 0.67 14.06
N TYR A 183 -1.64 -0.06 15.11
CA TYR A 183 -1.00 -1.35 15.42
C TYR A 183 -1.88 -2.49 14.96
N GLU A 184 -1.26 -3.52 14.42
CA GLU A 184 -1.90 -4.70 13.84
C GLU A 184 -2.79 -4.38 12.63
N ASP A 185 -3.43 -5.40 12.06
CA ASP A 185 -4.23 -5.25 10.85
C ASP A 185 -5.72 -5.09 11.18
N ASN A 186 -6.31 -4.02 10.67
CA ASN A 186 -7.75 -3.79 10.70
C ASN A 186 -8.16 -3.14 9.38
N TYR A 187 -8.72 -3.90 8.48
CA TYR A 187 -9.09 -3.45 7.13
C TYR A 187 -10.09 -2.30 7.09
N LYS A 188 -10.87 -2.12 8.14
CA LYS A 188 -11.85 -1.03 8.24
C LYS A 188 -11.37 0.16 9.08
N TYR A 189 -10.15 0.09 9.61
CA TYR A 189 -9.63 1.22 10.37
C TYR A 189 -9.51 2.46 9.49
N ARG A 190 -9.98 3.56 10.04
CA ARG A 190 -9.76 4.91 9.53
C ARG A 190 -9.50 5.80 10.74
N PRO A 191 -8.44 6.59 10.76
CA PRO A 191 -8.22 7.53 11.85
C PRO A 191 -9.41 8.46 12.02
N SER A 192 -9.96 8.55 13.23
CA SER A 192 -10.98 9.55 13.56
C SER A 192 -10.38 10.96 13.61
N ALA A 193 -9.08 11.05 13.92
CA ALA A 193 -8.29 12.27 13.92
C ALA A 193 -6.81 11.92 13.66
N PHE A 194 -6.13 12.79 12.92
CA PHE A 194 -4.69 12.75 12.73
C PHE A 194 -4.06 13.67 13.77
N THR A 195 -3.51 13.11 14.84
CA THR A 195 -3.07 13.86 16.01
C THR A 195 -1.58 13.88 16.24
N LYS A 196 -0.82 13.18 15.39
CA LYS A 196 0.63 13.03 15.51
C LYS A 196 1.36 13.85 14.46
N SER A 197 2.50 14.42 14.85
CA SER A 197 3.48 14.97 13.93
C SER A 197 4.38 13.85 13.36
N ALA A 198 5.18 14.17 12.34
CA ALA A 198 6.22 13.26 11.84
C ALA A 198 7.22 12.88 12.96
N ASP A 199 7.53 13.79 13.88
CA ASP A 199 8.45 13.51 15.00
C ASP A 199 7.82 12.56 16.01
N ASP A 200 6.52 12.68 16.30
CA ASP A 200 5.81 11.72 17.15
C ASP A 200 5.86 10.32 16.55
N ILE A 201 5.67 10.17 15.22
CA ILE A 201 5.80 8.88 14.55
C ILE A 201 7.23 8.35 14.65
N ARG A 202 8.26 9.19 14.44
CA ARG A 202 9.66 8.78 14.61
C ARG A 202 9.94 8.27 16.03
N ILE A 203 9.36 8.90 17.03
CA ILE A 203 9.46 8.43 18.43
C ILE A 203 8.79 7.06 18.59
N CYS A 204 7.57 6.86 18.04
CA CYS A 204 6.89 5.57 18.07
C CYS A 204 7.75 4.47 17.41
N LEU A 205 8.29 4.72 16.22
CA LEU A 205 9.12 3.77 15.47
C LEU A 205 10.44 3.45 16.21
N ASN A 206 11.04 4.42 16.88
CA ASN A 206 12.26 4.21 17.66
C ASN A 206 12.04 3.34 18.91
N ASN A 207 10.83 3.34 19.47
CA ASN A 207 10.45 2.55 20.64
C ASN A 207 9.79 1.21 20.27
N ALA A 208 9.52 0.96 18.99
CA ALA A 208 8.85 -0.25 18.53
C ALA A 208 9.73 -1.50 18.70
N ILE A 209 9.10 -2.62 19.01
CA ILE A 209 9.76 -3.90 19.31
C ILE A 209 9.81 -4.76 18.05
N PRO A 210 11.02 -5.07 17.52
CA PRO A 210 11.16 -5.92 16.33
C PRO A 210 10.44 -7.26 16.45
N LYS A 211 9.84 -7.71 15.34
CA LYS A 211 9.05 -8.95 15.19
C LYS A 211 7.75 -8.99 16.02
N LYS A 212 7.44 -7.93 16.74
CA LYS A 212 6.22 -7.80 17.54
C LYS A 212 5.34 -6.68 17.01
N ASP A 213 5.91 -5.48 16.89
CA ASP A 213 5.14 -4.29 16.55
C ASP A 213 5.14 -4.08 15.02
N TRP A 214 3.95 -3.87 14.47
CA TRP A 214 3.69 -3.65 13.06
C TRP A 214 2.28 -3.07 12.88
N GLY A 215 1.96 -2.65 11.69
CA GLY A 215 0.63 -2.15 11.36
C GLY A 215 0.66 -1.12 10.24
N MET A 216 -0.17 -0.08 10.30
CA MET A 216 -0.26 0.95 9.28
C MET A 216 0.09 2.33 9.85
N ILE A 217 0.86 3.12 9.10
CA ILE A 217 1.01 4.56 9.36
C ILE A 217 0.14 5.30 8.35
N TRP A 218 -0.65 6.22 8.88
CA TRP A 218 -1.56 7.08 8.13
C TRP A 218 -1.01 8.50 8.06
N ALA A 219 -1.19 9.18 6.91
CA ALA A 219 -0.72 10.55 6.68
C ALA A 219 -1.76 11.38 5.92
N LYS A 220 -1.83 12.68 6.29
CA LYS A 220 -2.73 13.65 5.69
C LYS A 220 -2.06 15.03 5.53
#